data_2523271c2283265a7309428339923e0d
#
_entry.id   2523271c2283265a7309428339923e0d
#
_cell.length_a   1.000
_cell.length_b   1.000
_cell.length_c   1.000
_cell.angle_alpha   90.00
_cell.angle_beta   90.00
_cell.angle_gamma   90.00
#
_symmetry.space_group_name_H-M   'P 1'
#
loop_
_entity.id
_entity.type
_entity.pdbx_description
1 polymer ?
#
loop_
_entity_poly.entity_id
_entity_poly.type
_entity_poly.pdbx_seq_one_letter_code
_entity_poly.pdbx_strand_id
1 'polypeptide(L)'
;NILIDQTSISNHKSFISGHKTIPLSGGLVFFLVLIFFLPENYKYLNILIFFIFLIGLLSDLNILHSPTLRIIFQITIIILYLLLFDNFVSSIRIDFFDNLLNVFFIKLLFTLFCILVLINGTNFIDGVNTLVIGYFILVFSNILYLSNLHNFDLDISLVSICLISLLAIYIFNFFGKMFLGDGGSYLISFVAGTILIKFFNDNYLVSPYYIMALLWYPAYENLFSIVRKKIQ
;
A
#
# COMPACT_ATOMS: atom_id res chain seq x y z
N ASN A 1 -4.26 -8.70 -25.42
CA ASN A 1 -4.97 -7.58 -24.77
C ASN A 1 -5.44 -7.98 -23.36
N ILE A 2 -4.49 -8.40 -22.51
CA ILE A 2 -4.82 -9.07 -21.24
C ILE A 2 -4.86 -8.07 -20.06
N LEU A 3 -4.09 -7.00 -20.11
CA LEU A 3 -3.99 -5.96 -19.07
C LEU A 3 -4.43 -4.59 -19.62
N ILE A 4 -5.70 -4.48 -20.00
CA ILE A 4 -6.22 -3.24 -20.57
C ILE A 4 -7.51 -2.89 -19.81
N ASP A 5 -7.54 -1.69 -19.22
CA ASP A 5 -8.78 -1.14 -18.67
C ASP A 5 -9.72 -0.77 -19.83
N GLN A 6 -10.84 -1.46 -19.92
CA GLN A 6 -11.91 -1.07 -20.82
C GLN A 6 -12.70 0.05 -20.15
N THR A 7 -12.36 1.28 -20.50
CA THR A 7 -12.99 2.54 -20.00
C THR A 7 -14.50 2.62 -20.19
N SER A 8 -15.11 1.65 -20.90
CA SER A 8 -16.56 1.56 -21.12
C SER A 8 -17.39 1.17 -19.87
N ILE A 9 -16.74 0.70 -18.79
CA ILE A 9 -17.44 0.16 -17.61
C ILE A 9 -17.58 1.20 -16.48
N SER A 10 -16.75 2.24 -16.44
CA SER A 10 -16.88 3.31 -15.44
C SER A 10 -17.09 4.68 -16.09
N ASN A 11 -18.27 5.25 -15.90
CA ASN A 11 -18.65 6.56 -16.47
C ASN A 11 -17.70 7.72 -16.08
N HIS A 12 -16.89 7.56 -15.03
CA HIS A 12 -15.94 8.58 -14.58
C HIS A 12 -14.61 8.57 -15.33
N LYS A 13 -14.13 7.42 -15.78
CA LYS A 13 -12.87 7.30 -16.54
C LYS A 13 -13.02 7.69 -18.01
N SER A 14 -14.22 7.59 -18.57
CA SER A 14 -14.52 7.94 -19.97
C SER A 14 -14.40 9.43 -20.28
N PHE A 15 -14.55 10.31 -19.28
CA PHE A 15 -14.43 11.76 -19.46
C PHE A 15 -13.00 12.24 -19.70
N ILE A 16 -11.98 11.48 -19.24
CA ILE A 16 -10.57 11.91 -19.26
C ILE A 16 -9.81 11.32 -20.44
N SER A 17 -10.14 10.12 -20.90
CA SER A 17 -9.28 9.36 -21.81
C SER A 17 -9.82 9.17 -23.23
N GLY A 18 -11.05 9.57 -23.52
CA GLY A 18 -11.68 9.25 -24.83
C GLY A 18 -11.37 7.77 -25.18
N HIS A 19 -12.12 7.00 -25.78
CA HIS A 19 -12.02 5.56 -26.12
C HIS A 19 -10.61 4.90 -26.26
N LYS A 20 -9.60 5.36 -25.50
CA LYS A 20 -8.25 4.79 -25.50
C LYS A 20 -8.15 3.67 -24.46
N THR A 21 -7.67 2.54 -24.91
CA THR A 21 -7.30 1.41 -24.04
C THR A 21 -5.97 1.74 -23.36
N ILE A 22 -5.97 1.87 -22.01
CA ILE A 22 -4.79 2.21 -21.22
C ILE A 22 -4.34 0.98 -20.46
N PRO A 23 -3.03 0.63 -20.51
CA PRO A 23 -2.52 -0.55 -19.83
C PRO A 23 -2.50 -0.37 -18.31
N LEU A 24 -2.89 -1.43 -17.58
CA LEU A 24 -2.76 -1.56 -16.12
C LEU A 24 -1.36 -2.09 -15.78
N SER A 25 -0.33 -1.34 -16.12
CA SER A 25 1.06 -1.79 -16.02
C SER A 25 1.88 -1.10 -14.93
N GLY A 26 1.32 -0.08 -14.26
CA GLY A 26 2.04 0.65 -13.23
C GLY A 26 2.46 -0.22 -12.06
N GLY A 27 1.57 -1.09 -11.58
CA GLY A 27 1.90 -2.07 -10.55
C GLY A 27 2.98 -3.05 -10.97
N LEU A 28 2.99 -3.49 -12.23
CA LEU A 28 4.02 -4.38 -12.77
C LEU A 28 5.38 -3.70 -12.82
N VAL A 29 5.45 -2.43 -13.23
CA VAL A 29 6.70 -1.67 -13.23
C VAL A 29 7.22 -1.50 -11.81
N PHE A 30 6.37 -1.12 -10.86
CA PHE A 30 6.75 -0.99 -9.45
C PHE A 30 7.26 -2.32 -8.88
N PHE A 31 6.57 -3.41 -9.15
CA PHE A 31 6.97 -4.77 -8.75
C PHE A 31 8.35 -5.15 -9.31
N LEU A 32 8.58 -4.96 -10.61
CA LEU A 32 9.86 -5.29 -11.24
C LEU A 32 11.00 -4.47 -10.64
N VAL A 33 10.80 -3.17 -10.42
CA VAL A 33 11.82 -2.33 -9.78
C VAL A 33 12.16 -2.86 -8.39
N LEU A 34 11.16 -3.22 -7.57
CA LEU A 34 11.44 -3.78 -6.25
C LEU A 34 12.22 -5.09 -6.33
N ILE A 35 11.81 -6.04 -7.17
CA ILE A 35 12.49 -7.35 -7.28
C ILE A 35 13.94 -7.21 -7.74
N PHE A 36 14.23 -6.31 -8.67
CA PHE A 36 15.58 -6.18 -9.23
C PHE A 36 16.52 -5.29 -8.40
N PHE A 37 15.99 -4.33 -7.67
CA PHE A 37 16.82 -3.35 -6.96
C PHE A 37 16.83 -3.50 -5.44
N LEU A 38 15.93 -4.31 -4.85
CA LEU A 38 15.99 -4.58 -3.42
C LEU A 38 17.25 -5.40 -3.08
N PRO A 39 17.98 -5.01 -2.02
CA PRO A 39 19.12 -5.76 -1.52
C PRO A 39 18.77 -7.20 -1.13
N GLU A 40 19.75 -8.09 -1.17
CA GLU A 40 19.56 -9.52 -0.84
C GLU A 40 19.01 -9.76 0.58
N ASN A 41 19.24 -8.84 1.51
CA ASN A 41 18.69 -8.87 2.87
C ASN A 41 17.15 -8.94 2.88
N TYR A 42 16.49 -8.50 1.81
CA TYR A 42 15.03 -8.50 1.65
C TYR A 42 14.47 -9.70 0.90
N LYS A 43 15.25 -10.78 0.71
CA LYS A 43 14.84 -11.97 -0.06
C LYS A 43 13.48 -12.52 0.36
N TYR A 44 13.22 -12.66 1.65
CA TYR A 44 11.91 -13.14 2.16
C TYR A 44 10.78 -12.11 1.93
N LEU A 45 11.10 -10.82 2.03
CA LEU A 45 10.15 -9.75 1.71
C LEU A 45 9.77 -9.79 0.22
N ASN A 46 10.74 -10.05 -0.67
CA ASN A 46 10.49 -10.17 -2.11
C ASN A 46 9.48 -11.27 -2.44
N ILE A 47 9.49 -12.38 -1.70
CA ILE A 47 8.50 -13.46 -1.88
C ILE A 47 7.11 -12.97 -1.51
N LEU A 48 6.97 -12.23 -0.41
CA LEU A 48 5.68 -11.68 0.02
C LEU A 48 5.18 -10.58 -0.91
N ILE A 49 6.09 -9.72 -1.39
CA ILE A 49 5.84 -8.71 -2.43
C ILE A 49 5.29 -9.37 -3.70
N PHE A 50 5.89 -10.49 -4.13
CA PHE A 50 5.39 -11.24 -5.28
C PHE A 50 3.95 -11.72 -5.07
N PHE A 51 3.64 -12.32 -3.93
CA PHE A 51 2.29 -12.84 -3.67
C PHE A 51 1.25 -11.72 -3.54
N ILE A 52 1.55 -10.61 -2.87
CA ILE A 52 0.60 -9.50 -2.74
C ILE A 52 0.32 -8.85 -4.11
N PHE A 53 1.37 -8.68 -4.93
CA PHE A 53 1.23 -8.22 -6.30
C PHE A 53 0.40 -9.19 -7.15
N LEU A 54 0.63 -10.50 -7.01
CA LEU A 54 -0.08 -11.53 -7.76
C LEU A 54 -1.58 -11.50 -7.48
N ILE A 55 -2.01 -11.30 -6.22
CA ILE A 55 -3.43 -11.17 -5.87
C ILE A 55 -4.07 -9.99 -6.61
N GLY A 56 -3.42 -8.83 -6.61
CA GLY A 56 -3.92 -7.66 -7.31
C GLY A 56 -3.91 -7.85 -8.84
N LEU A 57 -2.87 -8.47 -9.38
CA LEU A 57 -2.79 -8.81 -10.81
C LEU A 57 -3.93 -9.76 -11.23
N LEU A 58 -4.22 -10.80 -10.44
CA LEU A 58 -5.33 -11.71 -10.69
C LEU A 58 -6.70 -11.01 -10.60
N SER A 59 -6.81 -9.96 -9.76
CA SER A 59 -7.98 -9.09 -9.73
C SER A 59 -8.09 -8.26 -11.00
N ASP A 60 -7.00 -7.60 -11.45
CA ASP A 60 -6.95 -6.82 -12.68
C ASP A 60 -7.28 -7.65 -13.93
N LEU A 61 -6.87 -8.92 -13.94
CA LEU A 61 -7.16 -9.88 -15.00
C LEU A 61 -8.60 -10.43 -14.94
N ASN A 62 -9.41 -10.02 -13.97
CA ASN A 62 -10.73 -10.58 -13.72
C ASN A 62 -10.73 -12.11 -13.54
N ILE A 63 -9.68 -12.68 -12.95
CA ILE A 63 -9.62 -14.10 -12.56
C ILE A 63 -10.12 -14.25 -11.11
N LEU A 64 -9.71 -13.34 -10.22
CA LEU A 64 -10.10 -13.33 -8.82
C LEU A 64 -11.24 -12.34 -8.57
N HIS A 65 -12.48 -12.75 -8.96
CA HIS A 65 -13.66 -11.87 -8.85
C HIS A 65 -14.14 -11.63 -7.41
N SER A 66 -13.96 -12.62 -6.51
CA SER A 66 -14.50 -12.56 -5.15
C SER A 66 -13.70 -11.61 -4.26
N PRO A 67 -14.31 -10.51 -3.74
CA PRO A 67 -13.64 -9.62 -2.79
C PRO A 67 -13.23 -10.35 -1.50
N THR A 68 -14.03 -11.31 -1.05
CA THR A 68 -13.74 -12.10 0.16
C THR A 68 -12.50 -12.96 0.01
N LEU A 69 -12.31 -13.61 -1.14
CA LEU A 69 -11.08 -14.37 -1.43
C LEU A 69 -9.85 -13.46 -1.46
N ARG A 70 -9.96 -12.28 -2.06
CA ARG A 70 -8.86 -11.29 -2.06
C ARG A 70 -8.44 -10.93 -0.63
N ILE A 71 -9.40 -10.62 0.24
CA ILE A 71 -9.14 -10.30 1.64
C ILE A 71 -8.51 -11.49 2.38
N ILE A 72 -8.99 -12.71 2.18
CA ILE A 72 -8.43 -13.91 2.82
C ILE A 72 -6.96 -14.11 2.42
N PHE A 73 -6.62 -13.98 1.13
CA PHE A 73 -5.24 -14.08 0.69
C PHE A 73 -4.36 -12.94 1.22
N GLN A 74 -4.87 -11.70 1.26
CA GLN A 74 -4.15 -10.57 1.88
C GLN A 74 -3.87 -10.85 3.36
N ILE A 75 -4.87 -11.32 4.13
CA ILE A 75 -4.72 -11.72 5.54
C ILE A 75 -3.60 -12.75 5.68
N THR A 76 -3.60 -13.78 4.87
CA THR A 76 -2.60 -14.86 4.93
C THR A 76 -1.18 -14.30 4.71
N ILE A 77 -0.99 -13.45 3.70
CA ILE A 77 0.32 -12.86 3.40
C ILE A 77 0.78 -11.91 4.51
N ILE A 78 -0.14 -11.09 5.05
CA ILE A 78 0.20 -10.16 6.14
C ILE A 78 0.58 -10.94 7.40
N ILE A 79 -0.16 -12.00 7.75
CA ILE A 79 0.20 -12.85 8.89
C ILE A 79 1.58 -13.47 8.70
N LEU A 80 1.87 -14.02 7.52
CA LEU A 80 3.19 -14.56 7.20
C LEU A 80 4.28 -13.49 7.34
N TYR A 81 4.04 -12.28 6.85
CA TYR A 81 4.95 -11.15 7.03
C TYR A 81 5.21 -10.85 8.50
N LEU A 82 4.16 -10.71 9.30
CA LEU A 82 4.26 -10.36 10.71
C LEU A 82 5.02 -11.43 11.52
N LEU A 83 4.80 -12.72 11.20
CA LEU A 83 5.49 -13.82 11.86
C LEU A 83 6.96 -13.97 11.45
N LEU A 84 7.30 -13.60 10.19
CA LEU A 84 8.67 -13.72 9.69
C LEU A 84 9.56 -12.55 10.09
N PHE A 85 8.99 -11.35 10.19
CA PHE A 85 9.76 -10.11 10.40
C PHE A 85 9.59 -9.50 11.80
N ASP A 86 8.69 -10.04 12.63
CA ASP A 86 8.36 -9.52 13.97
C ASP A 86 8.04 -8.00 13.99
N ASN A 87 7.51 -7.49 12.87
CA ASN A 87 7.27 -6.07 12.69
C ASN A 87 5.82 -5.69 13.01
N PHE A 88 5.52 -5.67 14.31
CA PHE A 88 4.19 -5.33 14.84
C PHE A 88 4.13 -3.88 15.29
N VAL A 89 2.94 -3.30 15.32
CA VAL A 89 2.69 -2.03 16.03
C VAL A 89 2.92 -2.25 17.53
N SER A 90 3.97 -1.64 18.07
CA SER A 90 4.42 -1.87 19.45
C SER A 90 3.60 -1.10 20.48
N SER A 91 3.15 0.11 20.17
CA SER A 91 2.42 1.00 21.08
C SER A 91 1.63 2.04 20.29
N ILE A 92 0.51 2.48 20.85
CA ILE A 92 -0.24 3.65 20.38
C ILE A 92 -0.19 4.81 21.39
N ARG A 93 0.61 4.64 22.45
CA ARG A 93 0.82 5.61 23.55
C ARG A 93 -0.47 5.99 24.29
N ILE A 94 -1.35 5.02 24.49
CA ILE A 94 -2.52 5.07 25.36
C ILE A 94 -2.42 3.85 26.29
N ASP A 95 -2.20 4.07 27.58
CA ASP A 95 -1.86 3.01 28.55
C ASP A 95 -2.81 1.82 28.50
N PHE A 96 -4.11 2.06 28.40
CA PHE A 96 -5.11 1.01 28.32
C PHE A 96 -4.89 0.10 27.10
N PHE A 97 -4.68 0.69 25.93
CA PHE A 97 -4.47 -0.06 24.69
C PHE A 97 -3.09 -0.71 24.63
N ASP A 98 -2.07 -0.02 25.14
CA ASP A 98 -0.70 -0.55 25.17
C ASP A 98 -0.61 -1.80 26.05
N ASN A 99 -1.35 -1.82 27.19
CA ASN A 99 -1.48 -3.02 27.99
C ASN A 99 -2.14 -4.19 27.22
N LEU A 100 -3.12 -3.93 26.37
CA LEU A 100 -3.73 -4.94 25.50
C LEU A 100 -2.75 -5.41 24.41
N LEU A 101 -1.97 -4.50 23.82
CA LEU A 101 -0.97 -4.82 22.81
C LEU A 101 0.21 -5.64 23.35
N ASN A 102 0.39 -5.75 24.67
CA ASN A 102 1.35 -6.70 25.26
C ASN A 102 0.94 -8.16 25.04
N VAL A 103 -0.35 -8.43 24.78
CA VAL A 103 -0.82 -9.77 24.41
C VAL A 103 -0.54 -10.00 22.93
N PHE A 104 0.29 -10.99 22.61
CA PHE A 104 0.73 -11.29 21.25
C PHE A 104 -0.42 -11.39 20.22
N PHE A 105 -1.49 -12.08 20.57
CA PHE A 105 -2.62 -12.27 19.66
C PHE A 105 -3.34 -10.95 19.35
N ILE A 106 -3.51 -10.08 20.33
CA ILE A 106 -4.14 -8.76 20.16
C ILE A 106 -3.23 -7.87 19.28
N LYS A 107 -1.93 -7.86 19.56
CA LYS A 107 -0.91 -7.15 18.79
C LYS A 107 -0.91 -7.59 17.32
N LEU A 108 -0.96 -8.90 17.08
CA LEU A 108 -1.04 -9.46 15.73
C LEU A 108 -2.32 -9.01 15.01
N LEU A 109 -3.50 -9.17 15.64
CA LEU A 109 -4.77 -8.78 15.04
C LEU A 109 -4.86 -7.27 14.77
N PHE A 110 -4.35 -6.44 15.68
CA PHE A 110 -4.33 -4.99 15.51
C PHE A 110 -3.45 -4.57 14.33
N THR A 111 -2.23 -5.11 14.26
CA THR A 111 -1.31 -4.79 13.16
C THR A 111 -1.84 -5.30 11.81
N LEU A 112 -2.37 -6.51 11.79
CA LEU A 112 -3.07 -7.06 10.63
C LEU A 112 -4.19 -6.13 10.15
N PHE A 113 -5.03 -5.67 11.07
CA PHE A 113 -6.13 -4.74 10.76
C PHE A 113 -5.61 -3.43 10.16
N CYS A 114 -4.57 -2.84 10.73
CA CYS A 114 -3.98 -1.60 10.21
C CYS A 114 -3.49 -1.75 8.76
N ILE A 115 -2.75 -2.83 8.46
CA ILE A 115 -2.25 -3.08 7.11
C ILE A 115 -3.39 -3.38 6.13
N LEU A 116 -4.40 -4.16 6.53
CA LEU A 116 -5.57 -4.45 5.70
C LEU A 116 -6.38 -3.20 5.36
N VAL A 117 -6.58 -2.31 6.34
CA VAL A 117 -7.28 -1.03 6.12
C VAL A 117 -6.51 -0.19 5.12
N LEU A 118 -5.18 -0.16 5.23
CA LEU A 118 -4.33 0.59 4.30
C LEU A 118 -4.41 0.02 2.89
N ILE A 119 -4.29 -1.30 2.71
CA ILE A 119 -4.36 -1.95 1.40
C ILE A 119 -5.70 -1.69 0.72
N ASN A 120 -6.80 -1.95 1.42
CA ASN A 120 -8.13 -1.81 0.83
C ASN A 120 -8.53 -0.34 0.66
N GLY A 121 -8.15 0.54 1.60
CA GLY A 121 -8.37 1.98 1.46
C GLY A 121 -7.62 2.57 0.27
N THR A 122 -6.37 2.18 0.08
CA THR A 122 -5.58 2.59 -1.10
C THR A 122 -6.23 2.13 -2.41
N ASN A 123 -6.76 0.93 -2.46
CA ASN A 123 -7.47 0.44 -3.63
C ASN A 123 -8.74 1.24 -3.93
N PHE A 124 -9.47 1.69 -2.91
CA PHE A 124 -10.66 2.54 -3.11
C PHE A 124 -10.32 3.92 -3.66
N ILE A 125 -9.17 4.49 -3.32
CA ILE A 125 -8.74 5.79 -3.85
C ILE A 125 -8.08 5.70 -5.23
N ASP A 126 -7.75 4.51 -5.74
CA ASP A 126 -7.15 4.31 -7.07
C ASP A 126 -8.15 4.53 -8.23
N GLY A 127 -9.22 5.24 -7.98
CA GLY A 127 -10.18 5.65 -9.02
C GLY A 127 -9.78 6.90 -9.82
N VAL A 128 -8.79 7.67 -9.34
CA VAL A 128 -8.36 8.94 -9.94
C VAL A 128 -6.87 8.87 -10.28
N ASN A 129 -6.53 9.24 -11.52
CA ASN A 129 -5.14 9.28 -11.97
C ASN A 129 -4.28 10.11 -11.02
N THR A 130 -3.07 9.63 -10.78
CA THR A 130 -2.03 10.26 -9.96
C THR A 130 -2.31 10.34 -8.46
N LEU A 131 -3.54 10.15 -8.01
CA LEU A 131 -3.92 10.35 -6.61
C LEU A 131 -3.15 9.40 -5.67
N VAL A 132 -3.22 8.08 -5.89
CA VAL A 132 -2.52 7.09 -5.08
C VAL A 132 -1.01 7.29 -5.16
N ILE A 133 -0.48 7.39 -6.37
CA ILE A 133 0.96 7.49 -6.60
C ILE A 133 1.50 8.78 -5.96
N GLY A 134 0.84 9.92 -6.20
CA GLY A 134 1.21 11.21 -5.62
C GLY A 134 1.14 11.22 -4.09
N TYR A 135 0.11 10.57 -3.55
CA TYR A 135 -0.04 10.41 -2.11
C TYR A 135 1.14 9.64 -1.48
N PHE A 136 1.53 8.50 -2.03
CA PHE A 136 2.67 7.75 -1.49
C PHE A 136 4.02 8.40 -1.78
N ILE A 137 4.17 9.17 -2.87
CA ILE A 137 5.34 10.02 -3.06
C ILE A 137 5.46 11.01 -1.90
N LEU A 138 4.38 11.67 -1.48
CA LEU A 138 4.38 12.58 -0.34
C LEU A 138 4.71 11.85 0.97
N VAL A 139 4.13 10.67 1.22
CA VAL A 139 4.42 9.86 2.41
C VAL A 139 5.90 9.51 2.49
N PHE A 140 6.47 8.92 1.44
CA PHE A 140 7.87 8.52 1.42
C PHE A 140 8.84 9.72 1.47
N SER A 141 8.53 10.81 0.78
CA SER A 141 9.33 12.05 0.86
C SER A 141 9.33 12.65 2.27
N ASN A 142 8.19 12.57 2.95
CA ASN A 142 8.05 13.12 4.30
C ASN A 142 8.88 12.32 5.33
N ILE A 143 8.80 10.99 5.32
CA ILE A 143 9.60 10.18 6.24
C ILE A 143 11.10 10.26 5.94
N LEU A 144 11.48 10.38 4.66
CA LEU A 144 12.88 10.58 4.26
C LEU A 144 13.41 11.94 4.75
N TYR A 145 12.60 13.00 4.63
CA TYR A 145 12.94 14.33 5.13
C TYR A 145 13.12 14.34 6.65
N LEU A 146 12.19 13.70 7.39
CA LEU A 146 12.30 13.60 8.85
C LEU A 146 13.49 12.77 9.29
N SER A 147 13.77 11.67 8.61
CA SER A 147 14.94 10.84 8.90
C SER A 147 16.23 11.64 8.76
N ASN A 148 16.37 12.43 7.69
CA ASN A 148 17.55 13.28 7.49
C ASN A 148 17.63 14.43 8.51
N LEU A 149 16.49 15.01 8.90
CA LEU A 149 16.47 16.15 9.83
C LEU A 149 16.82 15.74 11.26
N HIS A 150 16.34 14.59 11.70
CA HIS A 150 16.45 14.13 13.10
C HIS A 150 17.39 12.91 13.26
N ASN A 151 18.06 12.47 12.20
CA ASN A 151 18.88 11.25 12.16
C ASN A 151 18.11 10.02 12.66
N PHE A 152 16.85 9.88 12.21
CA PHE A 152 16.04 8.72 12.53
C PHE A 152 16.49 7.49 11.74
N ASP A 153 16.36 6.31 12.36
CA ASP A 153 16.61 5.05 11.71
C ASP A 153 15.58 4.80 10.62
N LEU A 154 16.04 4.79 9.39
CA LEU A 154 15.23 4.52 8.21
C LEU A 154 16.06 3.74 7.20
N ASP A 155 15.45 2.75 6.57
CA ASP A 155 16.06 2.13 5.41
C ASP A 155 15.96 3.05 4.19
N ILE A 156 16.95 3.94 4.09
CA ILE A 156 17.01 4.96 3.04
C ILE A 156 17.05 4.32 1.65
N SER A 157 17.70 3.16 1.50
CA SER A 157 17.80 2.47 0.21
C SER A 157 16.42 1.99 -0.26
N LEU A 158 15.66 1.31 0.61
CA LEU A 158 14.33 0.84 0.30
C LEU A 158 13.36 1.99 -0.02
N VAL A 159 13.35 3.03 0.83
CA VAL A 159 12.47 4.19 0.63
C VAL A 159 12.83 4.95 -0.65
N SER A 160 14.13 5.11 -0.96
CA SER A 160 14.58 5.77 -2.20
C SER A 160 14.19 4.98 -3.45
N ILE A 161 14.32 3.65 -3.44
CA ILE A 161 13.87 2.78 -4.54
C ILE A 161 12.36 2.95 -4.77
N CYS A 162 11.56 2.92 -3.69
CA CYS A 162 10.12 3.16 -3.77
C CYS A 162 9.82 4.55 -4.36
N LEU A 163 10.47 5.60 -3.86
CA LEU A 163 10.22 6.97 -4.26
C LEU A 163 10.59 7.22 -5.73
N ILE A 164 11.77 6.77 -6.17
CA ILE A 164 12.22 6.94 -7.56
C ILE A 164 11.29 6.19 -8.52
N SER A 165 10.91 4.97 -8.18
CA SER A 165 10.00 4.18 -9.02
C SER A 165 8.62 4.82 -9.12
N LEU A 166 8.07 5.33 -8.00
CA LEU A 166 6.78 6.02 -8.00
C LEU A 166 6.83 7.33 -8.78
N LEU A 167 7.91 8.11 -8.70
CA LEU A 167 8.09 9.32 -9.50
C LEU A 167 8.09 9.01 -11.01
N ALA A 168 8.77 7.95 -11.43
CA ALA A 168 8.76 7.51 -12.82
C ALA A 168 7.34 7.11 -13.28
N ILE A 169 6.64 6.29 -12.48
CA ILE A 169 5.26 5.85 -12.77
C ILE A 169 4.30 7.05 -12.79
N TYR A 170 4.49 8.02 -11.86
CA TYR A 170 3.66 9.23 -11.76
C TYR A 170 3.62 10.01 -13.08
N ILE A 171 4.77 10.18 -13.73
CA ILE A 171 4.87 10.91 -15.00
C ILE A 171 3.98 10.23 -16.07
N PHE A 172 4.08 8.91 -16.24
CA PHE A 172 3.28 8.18 -17.25
C PHE A 172 1.79 8.16 -16.89
N ASN A 173 1.47 8.04 -15.59
CA ASN A 173 0.10 8.04 -15.11
C ASN A 173 -0.55 9.43 -15.27
N PHE A 174 0.20 10.51 -15.03
CA PHE A 174 -0.26 11.89 -15.22
C PHE A 174 -0.69 12.14 -16.68
N PHE A 175 0.05 11.63 -17.63
CA PHE A 175 -0.30 11.74 -19.07
C PHE A 175 -1.35 10.70 -19.51
N GLY A 176 -1.92 9.93 -18.61
CA GLY A 176 -2.90 8.89 -18.94
C GLY A 176 -2.37 7.78 -19.83
N LYS A 177 -1.08 7.50 -19.78
CA LYS A 177 -0.42 6.46 -20.59
C LYS A 177 -0.35 5.11 -19.87
N MET A 178 -0.55 5.10 -18.56
CA MET A 178 -0.43 3.92 -17.71
C MET A 178 -1.29 4.10 -16.45
N PHE A 179 -2.06 3.08 -16.07
CA PHE A 179 -2.77 3.03 -14.80
C PHE A 179 -2.03 2.13 -13.81
N LEU A 180 -2.27 2.38 -12.52
CA LEU A 180 -1.63 1.63 -11.43
C LEU A 180 -2.17 0.20 -11.34
N GLY A 181 -3.49 0.06 -11.29
CA GLY A 181 -4.21 -1.20 -11.11
C GLY A 181 -4.23 -1.72 -9.68
N ASP A 182 -5.07 -2.73 -9.43
CA ASP A 182 -5.19 -3.39 -8.12
C ASP A 182 -3.83 -3.99 -7.68
N GLY A 183 -3.06 -4.53 -8.65
CA GLY A 183 -1.72 -5.05 -8.39
C GLY A 183 -0.77 -4.01 -7.81
N GLY A 184 -0.81 -2.80 -8.35
CA GLY A 184 0.02 -1.69 -7.87
C GLY A 184 -0.47 -1.12 -6.55
N SER A 185 -1.77 -0.90 -6.39
CA SER A 185 -2.35 -0.33 -5.18
C SER A 185 -2.12 -1.22 -3.94
N TYR A 186 -2.29 -2.55 -4.08
CA TYR A 186 -2.00 -3.52 -3.01
C TYR A 186 -0.52 -3.54 -2.66
N LEU A 187 0.34 -3.55 -3.67
CA LEU A 187 1.78 -3.63 -3.48
C LEU A 187 2.33 -2.38 -2.79
N ILE A 188 2.00 -1.19 -3.29
CA ILE A 188 2.48 0.08 -2.72
C ILE A 188 2.04 0.23 -1.27
N SER A 189 0.77 -0.03 -0.98
CA SER A 189 0.21 0.10 0.36
C SER A 189 0.79 -0.93 1.35
N PHE A 190 1.01 -2.17 0.91
CA PHE A 190 1.68 -3.18 1.73
C PHE A 190 3.11 -2.76 2.08
N VAL A 191 3.91 -2.36 1.09
CA VAL A 191 5.29 -1.91 1.30
C VAL A 191 5.33 -0.65 2.17
N ALA A 192 4.46 0.33 1.93
CA ALA A 192 4.38 1.53 2.75
C ALA A 192 3.99 1.22 4.20
N GLY A 193 3.01 0.34 4.41
CA GLY A 193 2.60 -0.09 5.76
C GLY A 193 3.74 -0.74 6.53
N THR A 194 4.48 -1.64 5.87
CA THR A 194 5.64 -2.33 6.49
C THR A 194 6.78 -1.36 6.84
N ILE A 195 7.09 -0.42 5.96
CA ILE A 195 8.11 0.62 6.19
C ILE A 195 7.70 1.54 7.34
N LEU A 196 6.45 2.01 7.36
CA LEU A 196 5.98 2.95 8.36
C LEU A 196 5.89 2.33 9.76
N ILE A 197 5.49 1.06 9.88
CA ILE A 197 5.50 0.35 11.16
C ILE A 197 6.93 0.20 11.66
N LYS A 198 7.86 -0.20 10.79
CA LYS A 198 9.28 -0.31 11.15
C LYS A 198 9.85 1.06 11.55
N PHE A 199 9.63 2.09 10.76
CA PHE A 199 10.08 3.45 11.06
C PHE A 199 9.57 3.96 12.41
N PHE A 200 8.31 3.67 12.76
CA PHE A 200 7.75 3.99 14.07
C PHE A 200 8.42 3.20 15.21
N ASN A 201 8.60 1.89 15.02
CA ASN A 201 9.17 1.03 16.05
C ASN A 201 10.65 1.35 16.34
N ASP A 202 11.42 1.65 15.31
CA ASP A 202 12.86 1.93 15.43
C ASP A 202 13.12 3.33 15.99
N ASN A 203 12.12 4.24 15.93
CA ASN A 203 12.29 5.64 16.34
C ASN A 203 11.29 6.07 17.42
N TYR A 204 11.68 5.98 18.68
CA TYR A 204 10.81 6.33 19.81
C TYR A 204 10.24 7.76 19.77
N LEU A 205 10.95 8.72 19.19
CA LEU A 205 10.47 10.10 19.07
C LEU A 205 9.35 10.27 18.05
N VAL A 206 9.20 9.34 17.12
CA VAL A 206 8.10 9.36 16.15
C VAL A 206 6.78 9.05 16.86
N SER A 207 5.82 9.95 16.73
CA SER A 207 4.50 9.74 17.33
C SER A 207 3.64 8.76 16.51
N PRO A 208 2.92 7.81 17.14
CA PRO A 208 1.94 6.97 16.42
C PRO A 208 0.85 7.82 15.75
N TYR A 209 0.47 8.94 16.35
CA TYR A 209 -0.50 9.87 15.78
C TYR A 209 0.01 10.54 14.50
N TYR A 210 1.32 10.74 14.37
CA TYR A 210 1.93 11.21 13.13
C TYR A 210 1.75 10.19 12.00
N ILE A 211 2.01 8.91 12.27
CA ILE A 211 1.78 7.83 11.27
C ILE A 211 0.29 7.74 10.91
N MET A 212 -0.60 7.83 11.91
CA MET A 212 -2.04 7.88 11.67
C MET A 212 -2.45 9.08 10.79
N ALA A 213 -1.87 10.26 11.04
CA ALA A 213 -2.12 11.44 10.22
C ALA A 213 -1.59 11.30 8.80
N LEU A 214 -0.46 10.63 8.60
CA LEU A 214 0.03 10.29 7.25
C LEU A 214 -0.89 9.33 6.52
N LEU A 215 -1.56 8.41 7.20
CA LEU A 215 -2.38 7.34 6.62
C LEU A 215 -3.90 7.57 6.75
N TRP A 216 -4.31 8.74 7.24
CA TRP A 216 -5.73 9.01 7.51
C TRP A 216 -6.62 8.88 6.27
N TYR A 217 -6.13 9.32 5.10
CA TYR A 217 -6.95 9.40 3.90
C TYR A 217 -7.37 8.02 3.37
N PRO A 218 -6.49 7.03 3.16
CA PRO A 218 -6.91 5.67 2.83
C PRO A 218 -7.82 5.04 3.88
N ALA A 219 -7.56 5.28 5.17
CA ALA A 219 -8.40 4.75 6.25
C ALA A 219 -9.81 5.35 6.21
N TYR A 220 -9.92 6.67 6.00
CA TYR A 220 -11.20 7.36 5.86
C TYR A 220 -12.00 6.85 4.65
N GLU A 221 -11.36 6.72 3.49
CA GLU A 221 -12.02 6.26 2.27
C GLU A 221 -12.53 4.81 2.41
N ASN A 222 -11.78 3.97 3.12
CA ASN A 222 -12.24 2.61 3.43
C ASN A 222 -13.53 2.64 4.26
N LEU A 223 -13.59 3.43 5.34
CA LEU A 223 -14.79 3.61 6.15
C LEU A 223 -15.95 4.18 5.34
N PHE A 224 -15.69 5.24 4.57
CA PHE A 224 -16.70 5.88 3.75
C PHE A 224 -17.30 4.93 2.70
N SER A 225 -16.47 4.12 2.06
CA SER A 225 -16.91 3.12 1.10
C SER A 225 -17.80 2.04 1.72
N ILE A 226 -17.49 1.61 2.95
CA ILE A 226 -18.31 0.64 3.69
C ILE A 226 -19.68 1.24 4.03
N VAL A 227 -19.69 2.49 4.53
CA VAL A 227 -20.93 3.19 4.90
C VAL A 227 -21.79 3.42 3.66
N ARG A 228 -21.21 3.92 2.57
CA ARG A 228 -21.93 4.17 1.31
C ARG A 228 -22.60 2.90 0.77
N LYS A 229 -21.93 1.76 0.79
CA LYS A 229 -22.51 0.47 0.34
C LYS A 229 -23.66 -0.04 1.21
N LYS A 230 -23.76 0.41 2.48
CA LYS A 230 -24.88 0.04 3.36
C LYS A 230 -26.12 0.93 3.19
N ILE A 231 -25.93 2.12 2.63
CA ILE A 231 -27.01 3.10 2.45
C ILE A 231 -27.66 2.95 1.06
N GLN A 232 -26.94 2.40 0.09
CA GLN A 232 -27.46 2.06 -1.25
C GLN A 232 -28.09 0.65 -1.24
#